data_1cb3c6c4caab6788050e81a0ab8f0944
#
_entry.id   1cb3c6c4caab6788050e81a0ab8f0944
#
_cell.length_a   1.000
_cell.length_b   1.000
_cell.length_c   1.000
_cell.angle_alpha   90.00
_cell.angle_beta   90.00
_cell.angle_gamma   90.00
#
_symmetry.space_group_name_H-M   'P 1'
#
loop_
_entity.id
_entity.type
_entity.pdbx_description
1 polymer ?
#
loop_
_entity_poly.entity_id
_entity_poly.type
_entity_poly.pdbx_seq_one_letter_code
_entity_poly.pdbx_strand_id
1 'polypeptide(L)'
;MLFRSEEAAPIGVNHPATLDEPRPERLVVRDVAKGEWRLEVDPRYGGTRVYPDGLEFTEDALETYTIDESDPLSARTRSDWTIRLHRPELGWDTTVRTRSEITCDETDFITSNEVICTEGSEVIFHRTWEKRIPRTAS
;
A
#
# COMPACT_ATOMS: atom_id res chain seq x y z
N MET A 1 19.14 38.86 20.06
CA MET A 1 17.81 38.58 19.46
C MET A 1 17.48 37.13 19.80
N LEU A 2 16.62 36.92 20.78
CA LEU A 2 16.19 35.58 21.20
C LEU A 2 15.07 35.16 20.25
N PHE A 3 15.33 34.20 19.36
CA PHE A 3 14.28 33.51 18.65
C PHE A 3 13.49 32.69 19.68
N ARG A 4 12.34 33.16 20.11
CA ARG A 4 11.33 32.30 20.67
C ARG A 4 10.80 31.44 19.55
N SER A 5 11.14 30.17 19.55
CA SER A 5 10.33 29.21 18.84
C SER A 5 8.94 29.23 19.51
N GLU A 6 7.93 29.76 18.84
CA GLU A 6 6.57 29.49 19.22
C GLU A 6 6.42 27.97 19.16
N GLU A 7 6.21 27.32 20.30
CA GLU A 7 5.76 25.93 20.29
C GLU A 7 4.46 25.93 19.48
N ALA A 8 4.50 25.21 18.36
CA ALA A 8 3.28 24.94 17.63
C ALA A 8 2.29 24.33 18.62
N ALA A 9 1.10 24.92 18.71
CA ALA A 9 0.03 24.34 19.51
C ALA A 9 -0.05 22.85 19.16
N PRO A 10 -0.15 21.94 20.15
CA PRO A 10 -0.28 20.52 19.86
C PRO A 10 -1.45 20.40 18.89
N ILE A 11 -1.20 19.79 17.75
CA ILE A 11 -2.25 19.46 16.79
C ILE A 11 -3.22 18.61 17.58
N GLY A 12 -4.33 19.23 17.99
CA GLY A 12 -5.39 18.49 18.65
C GLY A 12 -5.68 17.30 17.76
N VAL A 13 -5.65 16.10 18.32
CA VAL A 13 -6.00 14.87 17.58
C VAL A 13 -7.51 14.94 17.36
N ASN A 14 -7.93 15.86 16.51
CA ASN A 14 -9.24 15.81 15.92
C ASN A 14 -9.19 14.64 14.96
N HIS A 15 -9.79 13.53 15.38
CA HIS A 15 -9.96 12.40 14.47
C HIS A 15 -10.64 12.93 13.22
N PRO A 16 -10.00 12.79 12.03
CA PRO A 16 -10.63 13.23 10.80
C PRO A 16 -11.96 12.49 10.64
N ALA A 17 -12.97 13.17 10.10
CA ALA A 17 -14.21 12.51 9.76
C ALA A 17 -13.93 11.40 8.75
N THR A 18 -14.44 10.21 9.02
CA THR A 18 -14.32 9.06 8.12
C THR A 18 -15.56 9.00 7.25
N LEU A 19 -15.39 9.02 5.93
CA LEU A 19 -16.50 8.94 4.96
C LEU A 19 -16.94 7.50 4.70
N ASP A 20 -16.06 6.54 4.92
CA ASP A 20 -16.32 5.11 4.78
C ASP A 20 -15.73 4.35 5.98
N GLU A 21 -16.38 3.27 6.37
CA GLU A 21 -15.88 2.45 7.47
C GLU A 21 -14.66 1.65 7.06
N PRO A 22 -13.62 1.61 7.91
CA PRO A 22 -12.50 0.72 7.70
C PRO A 22 -12.99 -0.74 7.72
N ARG A 23 -12.51 -1.54 6.79
CA ARG A 23 -12.79 -2.98 6.74
C ARG A 23 -11.48 -3.75 6.82
N PRO A 24 -10.83 -3.79 7.98
CA PRO A 24 -9.65 -4.62 8.13
C PRO A 24 -10.08 -6.08 7.98
N GLU A 25 -9.67 -6.71 6.89
CA GLU A 25 -9.92 -8.12 6.65
C GLU A 25 -8.60 -8.88 6.65
N ARG A 26 -8.64 -10.05 7.24
CA ARG A 26 -7.56 -11.01 7.15
C ARG A 26 -8.17 -12.38 6.86
N LEU A 27 -7.99 -12.83 5.62
CA LEU A 27 -8.60 -14.03 5.10
C LEU A 27 -7.53 -15.08 4.80
N VAL A 28 -7.77 -16.30 5.24
CA VAL A 28 -7.00 -17.47 4.80
C VAL A 28 -7.91 -18.29 3.90
N VAL A 29 -7.48 -18.49 2.66
CA VAL A 29 -8.23 -19.25 1.67
C VAL A 29 -7.39 -20.44 1.23
N ARG A 30 -7.99 -21.63 1.21
CA ARG A 30 -7.41 -22.81 0.59
C ARG A 30 -8.22 -23.16 -0.66
N ASP A 31 -7.58 -23.09 -1.81
CA ASP A 31 -8.13 -23.58 -3.07
C ASP A 31 -7.77 -25.06 -3.23
N VAL A 32 -8.71 -25.94 -2.89
CA VAL A 32 -8.47 -27.40 -2.90
C VAL A 32 -8.23 -27.92 -4.31
N ALA A 33 -8.83 -27.29 -5.31
CA ALA A 33 -8.69 -27.73 -6.71
C ALA A 33 -7.29 -27.41 -7.27
N LYS A 34 -6.70 -26.28 -6.82
CA LYS A 34 -5.37 -25.85 -7.23
C LYS A 34 -4.27 -26.31 -6.28
N GLY A 35 -4.60 -26.70 -5.04
CA GLY A 35 -3.63 -26.96 -3.99
C GLY A 35 -2.94 -25.68 -3.48
N GLU A 36 -3.58 -24.52 -3.61
CA GLU A 36 -3.03 -23.22 -3.25
C GLU A 36 -3.56 -22.74 -1.89
N TRP A 37 -2.67 -22.25 -1.06
CA TRP A 37 -2.98 -21.45 0.10
C TRP A 37 -2.79 -19.97 -0.19
N ARG A 38 -3.75 -19.13 0.25
CA ARG A 38 -3.68 -17.69 0.11
C ARG A 38 -4.07 -17.01 1.43
N LEU A 39 -3.21 -16.12 1.91
CA LEU A 39 -3.52 -15.16 2.95
C LEU A 39 -3.73 -13.80 2.29
N GLU A 40 -4.87 -13.20 2.53
CA GLU A 40 -5.19 -11.83 2.12
C GLU A 40 -5.26 -10.95 3.35
N VAL A 41 -4.53 -9.86 3.35
CA VAL A 41 -4.51 -8.88 4.44
C VAL A 41 -4.85 -7.52 3.87
N ASP A 42 -5.91 -6.91 4.40
CA ASP A 42 -6.21 -5.51 4.17
C ASP A 42 -5.70 -4.70 5.37
N PRO A 43 -4.55 -4.01 5.24
CA PRO A 43 -3.96 -3.25 6.33
C PRO A 43 -4.59 -1.87 6.54
N ARG A 44 -5.64 -1.52 5.82
CA ARG A 44 -6.27 -0.20 5.89
C ARG A 44 -6.77 0.12 7.30
N TYR A 45 -6.42 1.29 7.76
CA TYR A 45 -6.83 1.77 9.09
C TYR A 45 -7.95 2.81 9.07
N GLY A 46 -8.55 3.12 7.92
CA GLY A 46 -9.60 4.09 7.97
C GLY A 46 -10.16 4.68 6.69
N GLY A 47 -10.14 4.00 5.55
CA GLY A 47 -10.84 4.49 4.35
C GLY A 47 -10.49 5.94 3.99
N THR A 48 -11.48 6.74 3.65
CA THR A 48 -11.32 8.16 3.35
C THR A 48 -11.48 9.01 4.61
N ARG A 49 -10.47 9.79 4.94
CA ARG A 49 -10.43 10.73 6.06
C ARG A 49 -10.45 12.14 5.54
N VAL A 50 -11.27 13.00 6.18
CA VAL A 50 -11.32 14.42 5.87
C VAL A 50 -10.73 15.21 7.03
N TYR A 51 -9.64 15.91 6.78
CA TYR A 51 -8.96 16.74 7.77
C TYR A 51 -9.62 18.11 7.89
N PRO A 52 -9.42 18.82 9.02
CA PRO A 52 -10.06 20.12 9.26
C PRO A 52 -9.72 21.20 8.22
N ASP A 53 -8.58 21.07 7.55
CA ASP A 53 -8.13 21.97 6.49
C ASP A 53 -8.73 21.63 5.11
N GLY A 54 -9.64 20.63 5.04
CA GLY A 54 -10.30 20.21 3.81
C GLY A 54 -9.53 19.16 3.01
N LEU A 55 -8.37 18.69 3.49
CA LEU A 55 -7.66 17.59 2.84
C LEU A 55 -8.42 16.28 3.00
N GLU A 56 -8.75 15.65 1.90
CA GLU A 56 -9.25 14.27 1.84
C GLU A 56 -8.06 13.33 1.60
N PHE A 57 -7.90 12.38 2.50
CA PHE A 57 -6.89 11.31 2.40
C PHE A 57 -7.61 9.97 2.26
N THR A 58 -7.37 9.29 1.15
CA THR A 58 -7.89 7.94 0.91
C THR A 58 -6.74 6.96 0.83
N GLU A 59 -6.90 5.84 1.51
CA GLU A 59 -5.94 4.75 1.52
C GLU A 59 -6.66 3.45 1.18
N ASP A 60 -6.15 2.73 0.18
CA ASP A 60 -6.60 1.41 -0.23
C ASP A 60 -5.40 0.49 -0.37
N ALA A 61 -5.45 -0.69 0.24
CA ALA A 61 -4.34 -1.61 0.26
C ALA A 61 -4.81 -3.06 0.29
N LEU A 62 -4.04 -3.92 -0.37
CA LEU A 62 -4.20 -5.36 -0.30
C LEU A 62 -2.83 -6.02 -0.33
N GLU A 63 -2.56 -6.82 0.68
CA GLU A 63 -1.40 -7.70 0.72
C GLU A 63 -1.85 -9.15 0.52
N THR A 64 -1.21 -9.84 -0.41
CA THR A 64 -1.53 -11.22 -0.75
C THR A 64 -0.29 -12.08 -0.65
N TYR A 65 -0.41 -13.18 0.07
CA TYR A 65 0.65 -14.18 0.26
C TYR A 65 0.11 -15.51 -0.26
N THR A 66 0.77 -16.10 -1.25
CA THR A 66 0.35 -17.36 -1.87
C THR A 66 1.46 -18.40 -1.85
N ILE A 67 1.08 -19.66 -1.75
CA ILE A 67 1.98 -20.80 -1.91
C ILE A 67 1.19 -22.01 -2.40
N ASP A 68 1.78 -22.76 -3.32
CA ASP A 68 1.28 -24.09 -3.74
C ASP A 68 1.80 -25.15 -2.76
N GLU A 69 0.91 -26.06 -2.34
CA GLU A 69 1.24 -27.11 -1.37
C GLU A 69 2.35 -28.05 -1.88
N SER A 70 2.46 -28.23 -3.20
CA SER A 70 3.41 -29.11 -3.84
C SER A 70 4.74 -28.46 -4.24
N ASP A 71 4.78 -27.12 -4.24
CA ASP A 71 5.96 -26.38 -4.71
C ASP A 71 6.31 -25.22 -3.74
N PRO A 72 7.32 -25.44 -2.86
CA PRO A 72 7.79 -24.38 -1.97
C PRO A 72 8.36 -23.15 -2.69
N LEU A 73 8.84 -23.29 -3.93
CA LEU A 73 9.36 -22.18 -4.72
C LEU A 73 8.26 -21.32 -5.35
N SER A 74 7.00 -21.78 -5.30
CA SER A 74 5.85 -20.99 -5.71
C SER A 74 5.48 -19.87 -4.74
N ALA A 75 6.13 -19.79 -3.59
CA ALA A 75 5.86 -18.77 -2.59
C ALA A 75 5.97 -17.36 -3.18
N ARG A 76 4.92 -16.57 -3.03
CA ARG A 76 4.80 -15.24 -3.60
C ARG A 76 4.15 -14.29 -2.62
N THR A 77 4.70 -13.10 -2.50
CA THR A 77 4.04 -11.99 -1.84
C THR A 77 3.73 -10.89 -2.84
N ARG A 78 2.59 -10.25 -2.67
CA ARG A 78 2.22 -9.09 -3.47
C ARG A 78 1.56 -8.07 -2.56
N SER A 79 1.96 -6.82 -2.72
CA SER A 79 1.41 -5.68 -2.00
C SER A 79 0.99 -4.63 -3.01
N ASP A 80 -0.30 -4.31 -3.04
CA ASP A 80 -0.87 -3.25 -3.87
C ASP A 80 -1.39 -2.15 -2.93
N TRP A 81 -0.91 -0.91 -3.14
CA TRP A 81 -1.35 0.26 -2.40
C TRP A 81 -1.81 1.36 -3.32
N THR A 82 -2.86 2.05 -2.92
CA THR A 82 -3.34 3.28 -3.56
C THR A 82 -3.55 4.31 -2.47
N ILE A 83 -2.88 5.45 -2.59
CA ILE A 83 -3.05 6.61 -1.73
C ILE A 83 -3.51 7.77 -2.60
N ARG A 84 -4.61 8.42 -2.21
CA ARG A 84 -5.13 9.62 -2.86
C ARG A 84 -5.14 10.78 -1.89
N LEU A 85 -4.63 11.90 -2.34
CA LEU A 85 -4.69 13.19 -1.68
C LEU A 85 -5.56 14.11 -2.54
N HIS A 86 -6.65 14.62 -1.98
CA HIS A 86 -7.62 15.41 -2.71
C HIS A 86 -8.00 16.66 -1.93
N ARG A 87 -7.93 17.79 -2.59
CA ARG A 87 -8.43 19.08 -2.09
C ARG A 87 -9.35 19.68 -3.14
N PRO A 88 -10.67 19.43 -3.02
CA PRO A 88 -11.64 19.84 -4.02
C PRO A 88 -11.66 21.34 -4.29
N GLU A 89 -11.49 22.14 -3.22
CA GLU A 89 -11.51 23.60 -3.31
C GLU A 89 -10.31 24.18 -4.09
N LEU A 90 -9.23 23.43 -4.20
CA LEU A 90 -8.04 23.79 -4.99
C LEU A 90 -7.98 23.09 -6.33
N GLY A 91 -8.93 22.20 -6.64
CA GLY A 91 -8.88 21.34 -7.81
C GLY A 91 -7.67 20.39 -7.80
N TRP A 92 -7.09 20.11 -6.63
CA TRP A 92 -5.91 19.25 -6.48
C TRP A 92 -6.34 17.82 -6.18
N ASP A 93 -5.92 16.88 -7.02
CA ASP A 93 -6.23 15.46 -6.94
C ASP A 93 -5.03 14.64 -7.38
N THR A 94 -4.29 14.11 -6.41
CA THR A 94 -3.08 13.34 -6.65
C THR A 94 -3.25 11.92 -6.13
N THR A 95 -2.90 10.95 -6.97
CA THR A 95 -2.95 9.53 -6.59
C THR A 95 -1.58 8.89 -6.80
N VAL A 96 -1.14 8.12 -5.81
CA VAL A 96 0.05 7.25 -5.89
C VAL A 96 -0.42 5.81 -5.80
N ARG A 97 -0.07 5.02 -6.81
CA ARG A 97 -0.27 3.56 -6.81
C ARG A 97 1.08 2.88 -6.76
N THR A 98 1.23 1.93 -5.87
CA THR A 98 2.41 1.09 -5.79
C THR A 98 2.02 -0.38 -5.88
N ARG A 99 2.85 -1.15 -6.57
CA ARG A 99 2.80 -2.60 -6.56
C ARG A 99 4.19 -3.12 -6.26
N SER A 100 4.28 -3.99 -5.27
CA SER A 100 5.50 -4.72 -4.93
C SER A 100 5.22 -6.21 -4.94
N GLU A 101 6.09 -6.97 -5.56
CA GLU A 101 5.98 -8.42 -5.64
C GLU A 101 7.33 -9.05 -5.31
N ILE A 102 7.31 -10.11 -4.52
CA ILE A 102 8.48 -10.93 -4.24
C ILE A 102 8.14 -12.37 -4.61
N THR A 103 8.94 -12.93 -5.46
CA THR A 103 8.97 -14.35 -5.80
C THR A 103 10.34 -14.93 -5.50
N CYS A 104 10.54 -16.21 -5.67
CA CYS A 104 11.85 -16.83 -5.57
C CYS A 104 12.03 -17.95 -6.57
N ASP A 105 13.27 -18.24 -6.86
CA ASP A 105 13.72 -19.49 -7.49
C ASP A 105 14.68 -20.23 -6.54
N GLU A 106 15.40 -21.21 -7.03
CA GLU A 106 16.33 -22.01 -6.22
C GLU A 106 17.49 -21.17 -5.65
N THR A 107 17.88 -20.10 -6.32
CA THR A 107 19.09 -19.32 -6.02
C THR A 107 18.82 -17.91 -5.53
N ASP A 108 17.70 -17.32 -5.94
CA ASP A 108 17.43 -15.90 -5.71
C ASP A 108 16.03 -15.63 -5.19
N PHE A 109 15.89 -14.52 -4.46
CA PHE A 109 14.65 -13.77 -4.35
C PHE A 109 14.57 -12.78 -5.51
N ILE A 110 13.40 -12.65 -6.11
CA ILE A 110 13.14 -11.76 -7.24
C ILE A 110 12.11 -10.73 -6.77
N THR A 111 12.50 -9.45 -6.76
CA THR A 111 11.59 -8.36 -6.41
C THR A 111 11.21 -7.59 -7.66
N SER A 112 9.92 -7.35 -7.85
CA SER A 112 9.38 -6.51 -8.92
C SER A 112 8.55 -5.41 -8.29
N ASN A 113 8.79 -4.16 -8.71
CA ASN A 113 8.14 -3.01 -8.14
C ASN A 113 7.66 -2.06 -9.24
N GLU A 114 6.53 -1.42 -8.98
CA GLU A 114 5.95 -0.39 -9.84
C GLU A 114 5.42 0.76 -9.00
N VAL A 115 5.66 1.97 -9.44
CA VAL A 115 5.06 3.20 -8.88
C VAL A 115 4.46 4.00 -10.01
N ILE A 116 3.20 4.39 -9.86
CA ILE A 116 2.48 5.27 -10.78
C ILE A 116 1.91 6.42 -9.96
N CYS A 117 2.27 7.66 -10.34
CA CYS A 117 1.68 8.86 -9.77
C CYS A 117 0.85 9.58 -10.82
N THR A 118 -0.36 9.99 -10.43
CA THR A 118 -1.26 10.76 -11.30
C THR A 118 -1.67 12.06 -10.63
N GLU A 119 -1.87 13.10 -11.43
CA GLU A 119 -2.56 14.33 -11.05
C GLU A 119 -3.83 14.41 -11.89
N GLY A 120 -5.01 14.35 -11.25
CA GLY A 120 -6.26 14.10 -11.96
C GLY A 120 -6.17 12.80 -12.76
N SER A 121 -6.38 12.90 -14.07
CA SER A 121 -6.26 11.77 -15.00
C SER A 121 -4.88 11.65 -15.68
N GLU A 122 -3.98 12.59 -15.43
CA GLU A 122 -2.65 12.63 -16.07
C GLU A 122 -1.63 11.83 -15.25
N VAL A 123 -0.89 10.94 -15.91
CA VAL A 123 0.26 10.26 -15.31
C VAL A 123 1.46 11.21 -15.31
N ILE A 124 1.87 11.63 -14.11
CA ILE A 124 3.01 12.54 -13.93
C ILE A 124 4.31 11.82 -13.60
N PHE A 125 4.22 10.56 -13.15
CA PHE A 125 5.38 9.74 -12.86
C PHE A 125 5.02 8.26 -13.01
N HIS A 126 5.91 7.50 -13.66
CA HIS A 126 5.80 6.04 -13.76
C HIS A 126 7.20 5.43 -13.74
N ARG A 127 7.41 4.47 -12.86
CA ARG A 127 8.67 3.73 -12.78
C ARG A 127 8.42 2.28 -12.41
N THR A 128 9.15 1.39 -13.08
CA THR A 128 9.25 -0.03 -12.75
C THR A 128 10.70 -0.40 -12.51
N TRP A 129 10.95 -1.37 -11.64
CA TRP A 129 12.27 -1.95 -11.46
C TRP A 129 12.17 -3.37 -10.93
N GLU A 130 13.14 -4.17 -11.30
CA GLU A 130 13.29 -5.55 -10.85
C GLU A 130 14.69 -5.75 -10.26
N LYS A 131 14.80 -6.56 -9.22
CA LYS A 131 16.07 -6.89 -8.61
C LYS A 131 16.08 -8.36 -8.20
N ARG A 132 17.21 -9.01 -8.46
CA ARG A 132 17.51 -10.36 -7.96
C ARG A 132 18.45 -10.25 -6.77
N ILE A 133 18.14 -10.99 -5.73
CA ILE A 133 18.89 -10.99 -4.47
C ILE A 133 19.23 -12.44 -4.14
N PRO A 134 20.52 -12.81 -4.12
CA PRO A 134 20.92 -14.18 -3.81
C PRO A 134 20.36 -14.66 -2.47
N ARG A 135 19.82 -15.87 -2.45
CA ARG A 135 19.40 -16.54 -1.23
C ARG A 135 20.67 -17.07 -0.57
N THR A 136 21.12 -16.38 0.45
CA THR A 136 22.21 -16.89 1.28
C THR A 136 21.61 -17.78 2.35
N ALA A 137 21.84 -19.09 2.27
CA ALA A 137 21.57 -19.97 3.39
C ALA A 137 22.56 -19.62 4.51
N SER A 138 22.04 -19.12 5.62
CA SER A 138 22.81 -18.96 6.85
C SER A 138 22.79 -20.25 7.66
#